data_bb53d254896d75d42d903c68fd8bc27f
#
_entry.id   bb53d254896d75d42d903c68fd8bc27f
#
_cell.length_a   1.000
_cell.length_b   1.000
_cell.length_c   1.000
_cell.angle_alpha   90.00
_cell.angle_beta   90.00
_cell.angle_gamma   90.00
#
_symmetry.space_group_name_H-M   'P 1'
#
loop_
_entity.id
_entity.type
_entity.pdbx_description
1 polymer ?
#
loop_
_entity_poly.entity_id
_entity_poly.type
_entity_poly.pdbx_seq_one_letter_code
_entity_poly.pdbx_strand_id
1 'polypeptide(L)'
;MNQQTFSISGNLVDIWQKKIYPATIEVVNGKIHTILPSTETFTGKYILPGFIDSHVHIESSMLIPSEFARLAVVHGTVSTVSDPHEIANVCGLAGVEFMINNGKKVPFKFNFGAPSCVPATIFETAGAALNSEDVKKLLEKSEIKYLSEMMNFPGVLHQDAEVMKKIEAAHALGKPVDGHAPGLMGELAKKYIDAGISTDHECFTAAEALDKLGFGMKIIIREGSAAKNFEALIELLNNHPNQILFCSDDKHPDSLEAGHINQLCARAIAKGIDLFKVLQAACVNPVLHYKLDVGLLRQADAADFIVTDSLTDFIIKQTYIDGILVAENGQSFIESVKENPINQFVCNEIETSSLILLANNYPSQDQKIPVIEALDGQLITNKLWLKGKEINDALESDTENDILKMVVVNRYHTAPIAKCFIKNFGFKKGAIASSVAHDSHNIVAIGTTDESLCKAINLVIKESGGVSCVDQEKSLVLGLPVAGLMSANDGYAVAKSYTEIDAMAKSLGSNLQAPFMTLSFMALLVIPHLKLSDKGLFDGDQFSFL
;
A
#
# COMPACT_ATOMS: atom_id res chain seq x y z
N MET A 1 30.59 19.20 -8.28
CA MET A 1 29.33 19.51 -7.62
C MET A 1 29.46 20.87 -6.99
N ASN A 2 28.60 21.84 -7.36
CA ASN A 2 28.63 23.15 -6.73
C ASN A 2 28.29 22.98 -5.26
N GLN A 3 29.12 23.53 -4.37
CA GLN A 3 28.81 23.58 -2.93
C GLN A 3 27.56 24.42 -2.74
N GLN A 4 26.42 23.77 -2.52
CA GLN A 4 25.17 24.46 -2.28
C GLN A 4 25.16 24.92 -0.82
N THR A 5 25.35 26.21 -0.60
CA THR A 5 25.26 26.83 0.73
C THR A 5 24.10 27.81 0.71
N PHE A 6 23.20 27.71 1.66
CA PHE A 6 22.10 28.67 1.84
C PHE A 6 21.69 28.74 3.30
N SER A 7 20.94 29.77 3.64
CA SER A 7 20.33 29.93 4.95
C SER A 7 18.83 30.11 4.83
N ILE A 8 18.10 29.57 5.79
CA ILE A 8 16.65 29.71 5.88
C ILE A 8 16.28 30.10 7.30
N SER A 9 15.41 31.10 7.44
CA SER A 9 14.95 31.61 8.73
C SER A 9 13.44 31.40 8.89
N GLY A 10 13.02 31.08 10.11
CA GLY A 10 11.62 30.83 10.46
C GLY A 10 11.46 30.38 11.92
N ASN A 11 10.27 29.98 12.31
CA ASN A 11 10.00 29.36 13.60
C ASN A 11 10.44 27.89 13.54
N LEU A 12 11.57 27.56 14.12
CA LEU A 12 12.05 26.18 14.20
C LEU A 12 11.17 25.40 15.18
N VAL A 13 10.62 24.28 14.71
CA VAL A 13 9.93 23.29 15.55
C VAL A 13 10.95 22.26 16.00
N ASP A 14 11.55 22.49 17.16
CA ASP A 14 12.53 21.57 17.74
C ASP A 14 11.82 20.43 18.47
N ILE A 15 11.76 19.28 17.83
CA ILE A 15 11.08 18.07 18.36
C ILE A 15 11.80 17.54 19.60
N TRP A 16 13.12 17.69 19.67
CA TRP A 16 13.94 17.16 20.75
C TRP A 16 13.75 17.94 22.06
N GLN A 17 13.70 19.29 21.95
CA GLN A 17 13.46 20.16 23.09
C GLN A 17 11.97 20.40 23.35
N LYS A 18 11.08 19.98 22.44
CA LYS A 18 9.64 20.25 22.46
C LYS A 18 9.35 21.74 22.57
N LYS A 19 10.01 22.54 21.72
CA LYS A 19 9.91 24.02 21.71
C LYS A 19 9.78 24.53 20.28
N ILE A 20 9.14 25.69 20.16
CA ILE A 20 9.10 26.45 18.91
C ILE A 20 9.76 27.79 19.19
N TYR A 21 10.75 28.16 18.41
CA TYR A 21 11.47 29.42 18.55
C TYR A 21 12.00 29.91 17.20
N PRO A 22 12.16 31.22 17.02
CA PRO A 22 12.76 31.79 15.82
C PRO A 22 14.22 31.35 15.70
N ALA A 23 14.60 30.88 14.50
CA ALA A 23 15.97 30.47 14.23
C ALA A 23 16.31 30.68 12.75
N THR A 24 17.61 30.78 12.48
CA THR A 24 18.21 30.68 11.15
C THR A 24 18.99 29.39 11.07
N ILE A 25 18.68 28.57 10.07
CA ILE A 25 19.36 27.33 9.76
C ILE A 25 20.29 27.58 8.58
N GLU A 26 21.56 27.27 8.74
CA GLU A 26 22.55 27.30 7.68
C GLU A 26 22.77 25.87 7.16
N VAL A 27 22.63 25.70 5.86
CA VAL A 27 22.83 24.41 5.16
C VAL A 27 24.09 24.52 4.31
N VAL A 28 24.98 23.53 4.46
CA VAL A 28 26.21 23.42 3.68
C VAL A 28 26.34 21.98 3.17
N ASN A 29 26.47 21.82 1.87
CA ASN A 29 26.61 20.50 1.22
C ASN A 29 25.54 19.48 1.62
N GLY A 30 24.29 19.92 1.66
CA GLY A 30 23.15 19.04 1.98
C GLY A 30 22.98 18.72 3.46
N LYS A 31 23.77 19.31 4.35
CA LYS A 31 23.71 19.08 5.80
C LYS A 31 23.43 20.36 6.58
N ILE A 32 22.79 20.23 7.72
CA ILE A 32 22.62 21.30 8.70
C ILE A 32 23.99 21.65 9.29
N HIS A 33 24.52 22.81 8.93
CA HIS A 33 25.80 23.29 9.45
C HIS A 33 25.65 23.94 10.82
N THR A 34 24.73 24.91 10.94
CA THR A 34 24.43 25.57 12.21
C THR A 34 22.93 25.85 12.33
N ILE A 35 22.46 25.95 13.57
CA ILE A 35 21.13 26.43 13.93
C ILE A 35 21.33 27.56 14.93
N LEU A 36 21.05 28.79 14.52
CA LEU A 36 21.25 29.98 15.31
C LEU A 36 19.90 30.55 15.75
N PRO A 37 19.60 30.61 17.07
CA PRO A 37 18.42 31.33 17.54
C PRO A 37 18.40 32.77 17.03
N SER A 38 17.25 33.26 16.62
CA SER A 38 17.03 34.62 16.12
C SER A 38 16.16 35.43 17.09
N THR A 39 16.32 36.74 17.03
CA THR A 39 15.41 37.67 17.73
C THR A 39 14.30 38.20 16.81
N GLU A 40 14.31 37.80 15.51
CA GLU A 40 13.26 38.13 14.56
C GLU A 40 11.97 37.40 14.91
N THR A 41 10.85 38.03 14.61
CA THR A 41 9.52 37.39 14.72
C THR A 41 9.03 36.98 13.36
N PHE A 42 8.65 35.71 13.23
CA PHE A 42 8.09 35.16 11.99
C PHE A 42 6.61 34.86 12.21
N THR A 43 5.75 35.38 11.34
CA THR A 43 4.32 35.04 11.35
C THR A 43 4.09 33.93 10.32
N GLY A 44 3.62 32.77 10.80
CA GLY A 44 3.21 31.67 9.92
C GLY A 44 4.33 31.06 9.08
N LYS A 45 5.56 31.01 9.54
CA LYS A 45 6.65 30.33 8.84
C LYS A 45 7.33 29.35 9.78
N TYR A 46 6.92 28.09 9.73
CA TYR A 46 7.45 27.03 10.57
C TYR A 46 8.37 26.10 9.77
N ILE A 47 9.50 25.76 10.37
CA ILE A 47 10.47 24.80 9.80
C ILE A 47 10.47 23.57 10.72
N LEU A 48 10.20 22.40 10.17
CA LEU A 48 10.12 21.13 10.89
C LEU A 48 10.71 20.00 10.06
N PRO A 49 11.12 18.85 10.66
CA PRO A 49 11.60 17.70 9.90
C PRO A 49 10.57 17.25 8.88
N GLY A 50 11.05 16.70 7.75
CA GLY A 50 10.16 16.10 6.75
C GLY A 50 9.43 14.86 7.27
N PHE A 51 8.25 14.62 6.74
CA PHE A 51 7.45 13.45 7.10
C PHE A 51 8.01 12.17 6.48
N ILE A 52 7.79 11.05 7.15
CA ILE A 52 8.18 9.72 6.70
C ILE A 52 6.93 8.84 6.64
N ASP A 53 6.72 8.19 5.52
CA ASP A 53 5.75 7.12 5.41
C ASP A 53 6.38 5.82 5.89
N SER A 54 5.88 5.28 7.00
CA SER A 54 6.53 4.19 7.72
C SER A 54 6.20 2.79 7.20
N HIS A 55 5.29 2.68 6.22
CA HIS A 55 4.97 1.46 5.50
C HIS A 55 4.15 1.79 4.26
N VAL A 56 4.63 1.43 3.08
CA VAL A 56 3.93 1.69 1.82
C VAL A 56 4.27 0.65 0.76
N HIS A 57 3.23 0.22 0.04
CA HIS A 57 3.36 -0.47 -1.24
C HIS A 57 3.27 0.59 -2.35
N ILE A 58 4.43 1.02 -2.85
CA ILE A 58 4.50 2.04 -3.91
C ILE A 58 3.68 1.61 -5.14
N GLU A 59 3.67 0.33 -5.42
CA GLU A 59 2.95 -0.32 -6.53
C GLU A 59 1.44 -0.03 -6.47
N SER A 60 0.85 0.03 -5.29
CA SER A 60 -0.57 0.36 -5.09
C SER A 60 -0.92 1.78 -5.54
N SER A 61 0.07 2.67 -5.61
CA SER A 61 -0.12 3.99 -6.23
C SER A 61 -0.18 3.96 -7.76
N MET A 62 0.03 2.79 -8.37
CA MET A 62 0.13 2.62 -9.83
C MET A 62 1.27 3.40 -10.47
N LEU A 63 2.24 3.86 -9.67
CA LEU A 63 3.38 4.70 -10.06
C LEU A 63 4.69 3.98 -9.76
N ILE A 64 5.67 4.12 -10.65
CA ILE A 64 7.04 3.74 -10.33
C ILE A 64 7.62 4.68 -9.25
N PRO A 65 8.66 4.28 -8.49
CA PRO A 65 9.19 5.08 -7.37
C PRO A 65 9.49 6.53 -7.73
N SER A 66 10.09 6.80 -8.88
CA SER A 66 10.40 8.17 -9.30
C SER A 66 9.16 9.05 -9.48
N GLU A 67 8.05 8.51 -9.97
CA GLU A 67 6.78 9.24 -10.12
C GLU A 67 6.02 9.34 -8.79
N PHE A 68 6.07 8.30 -7.95
CA PHE A 68 5.56 8.37 -6.58
C PHE A 68 6.21 9.52 -5.79
N ALA A 69 7.54 9.65 -5.87
CA ALA A 69 8.27 10.72 -5.20
C ALA A 69 7.76 12.12 -5.61
N ARG A 70 7.45 12.32 -6.88
CA ARG A 70 6.93 13.60 -7.41
C ARG A 70 5.63 14.04 -6.74
N LEU A 71 4.74 13.08 -6.47
CA LEU A 71 3.46 13.35 -5.80
C LEU A 71 3.64 13.46 -4.28
N ALA A 72 4.54 12.68 -3.69
CA ALA A 72 4.74 12.63 -2.25
C ALA A 72 5.41 13.90 -1.68
N VAL A 73 6.42 14.46 -2.40
CA VAL A 73 7.18 15.60 -1.89
C VAL A 73 6.38 16.88 -1.75
N VAL A 74 5.31 17.06 -2.53
CA VAL A 74 4.44 18.24 -2.42
C VAL A 74 3.64 18.26 -1.10
N HIS A 75 3.53 17.10 -0.46
CA HIS A 75 2.91 16.91 0.84
C HIS A 75 3.91 16.86 2.00
N GLY A 76 5.20 17.14 1.72
CA GLY A 76 6.24 17.16 2.76
C GLY A 76 6.80 15.80 3.14
N THR A 77 6.47 14.74 2.43
CA THR A 77 7.10 13.43 2.63
C THR A 77 8.48 13.44 2.00
N VAL A 78 9.50 13.13 2.77
CA VAL A 78 10.91 13.12 2.34
C VAL A 78 11.47 11.70 2.22
N SER A 79 10.77 10.73 2.80
CA SER A 79 11.24 9.34 2.86
C SER A 79 10.08 8.38 3.02
N THR A 80 10.30 7.14 2.55
CA THR A 80 9.40 6.00 2.76
C THR A 80 10.14 4.79 3.29
N VAL A 81 9.42 3.95 4.03
CA VAL A 81 9.76 2.56 4.33
C VAL A 81 8.88 1.72 3.40
N SER A 82 9.45 1.21 2.32
CA SER A 82 8.69 0.65 1.20
C SER A 82 8.85 -0.85 1.14
N ASP A 83 7.74 -1.58 1.07
CA ASP A 83 7.72 -3.01 0.87
C ASP A 83 7.42 -3.35 -0.60
N PRO A 84 8.40 -3.82 -1.38
CA PRO A 84 8.23 -4.12 -2.79
C PRO A 84 7.78 -5.57 -3.04
N HIS A 85 6.97 -6.16 -2.15
CA HIS A 85 6.56 -7.56 -2.34
C HIS A 85 5.57 -7.73 -3.49
N GLU A 86 4.83 -6.70 -3.85
CA GLU A 86 3.88 -6.73 -4.95
C GLU A 86 4.57 -6.97 -6.29
N ILE A 87 5.56 -6.14 -6.63
CA ILE A 87 6.35 -6.38 -7.85
C ILE A 87 7.20 -7.65 -7.73
N ALA A 88 7.61 -8.05 -6.52
CA ALA A 88 8.35 -9.29 -6.31
C ALA A 88 7.48 -10.52 -6.58
N ASN A 89 6.17 -10.50 -6.30
CA ASN A 89 5.24 -11.56 -6.66
C ASN A 89 5.13 -11.74 -8.19
N VAL A 90 5.37 -10.69 -8.96
CA VAL A 90 5.35 -10.74 -10.43
C VAL A 90 6.71 -11.06 -11.03
N CYS A 91 7.75 -10.31 -10.64
CA CYS A 91 9.06 -10.28 -11.30
C CYS A 91 10.21 -10.80 -10.42
N GLY A 92 9.93 -11.29 -9.20
CA GLY A 92 10.93 -11.81 -8.28
C GLY A 92 11.99 -10.78 -7.91
N LEU A 93 13.24 -11.25 -7.78
CA LEU A 93 14.39 -10.40 -7.46
C LEU A 93 14.57 -9.24 -8.45
N ALA A 94 14.27 -9.45 -9.74
CA ALA A 94 14.38 -8.39 -10.76
C ALA A 94 13.40 -7.25 -10.51
N GLY A 95 12.22 -7.54 -9.94
CA GLY A 95 11.24 -6.56 -9.50
C GLY A 95 11.79 -5.66 -8.39
N VAL A 96 12.34 -6.25 -7.35
CA VAL A 96 12.97 -5.50 -6.24
C VAL A 96 14.13 -4.63 -6.73
N GLU A 97 14.99 -5.18 -7.62
CA GLU A 97 16.08 -4.42 -8.24
C GLU A 97 15.56 -3.23 -9.07
N PHE A 98 14.45 -3.43 -9.80
CA PHE A 98 13.82 -2.35 -10.55
C PHE A 98 13.40 -1.20 -9.63
N MET A 99 12.73 -1.50 -8.51
CA MET A 99 12.29 -0.48 -7.53
C MET A 99 13.48 0.30 -6.96
N ILE A 100 14.53 -0.42 -6.54
CA ILE A 100 15.76 0.19 -6.01
C ILE A 100 16.41 1.10 -7.07
N ASN A 101 16.59 0.59 -8.29
CA ASN A 101 17.30 1.33 -9.34
C ASN A 101 16.51 2.54 -9.85
N ASN A 102 15.19 2.44 -9.94
CA ASN A 102 14.35 3.58 -10.29
C ASN A 102 14.35 4.64 -9.17
N GLY A 103 14.21 4.21 -7.91
CA GLY A 103 14.24 5.13 -6.75
C GLY A 103 15.54 5.95 -6.64
N LYS A 104 16.69 5.37 -7.04
CA LYS A 104 17.98 6.08 -7.04
C LYS A 104 18.08 7.22 -8.06
N LYS A 105 17.16 7.33 -9.00
CA LYS A 105 17.19 8.34 -10.07
C LYS A 105 16.68 9.71 -9.64
N VAL A 106 16.06 9.80 -8.47
CA VAL A 106 15.42 11.02 -7.97
C VAL A 106 15.88 11.36 -6.56
N PRO A 107 15.89 12.65 -6.18
CA PRO A 107 16.27 13.09 -4.83
C PRO A 107 15.14 12.83 -3.82
N PHE A 108 14.90 11.54 -3.53
CA PHE A 108 13.94 11.08 -2.52
C PHE A 108 14.53 9.87 -1.78
N LYS A 109 14.22 9.72 -0.50
CA LYS A 109 14.83 8.67 0.33
C LYS A 109 13.95 7.44 0.43
N PHE A 110 14.11 6.52 -0.50
CA PHE A 110 13.46 5.20 -0.46
C PHE A 110 14.26 4.25 0.42
N ASN A 111 13.58 3.59 1.36
CA ASN A 111 14.14 2.55 2.21
C ASN A 111 13.35 1.27 1.97
N PHE A 112 13.88 0.42 1.08
CA PHE A 112 13.21 -0.81 0.70
C PHE A 112 13.42 -1.92 1.71
N GLY A 113 12.40 -2.79 1.86
CA GLY A 113 12.47 -4.05 2.58
C GLY A 113 12.82 -5.22 1.66
N ALA A 114 13.25 -6.34 2.25
CA ALA A 114 13.32 -7.62 1.57
C ALA A 114 11.95 -8.31 1.69
N PRO A 115 11.25 -8.63 0.60
CA PRO A 115 9.96 -9.32 0.67
C PRO A 115 10.03 -10.64 1.43
N SER A 116 9.18 -10.80 2.44
CA SER A 116 9.19 -11.96 3.32
C SER A 116 8.38 -13.14 2.77
N CYS A 117 7.25 -12.84 2.09
CA CYS A 117 6.23 -13.79 1.69
C CYS A 117 5.93 -13.67 0.19
N VAL A 118 6.72 -14.33 -0.65
CA VAL A 118 6.53 -14.38 -2.11
C VAL A 118 6.63 -15.84 -2.57
N PRO A 119 5.52 -16.45 -3.04
CA PRO A 119 4.14 -15.96 -2.93
C PRO A 119 3.63 -15.93 -1.48
N ALA A 120 2.53 -15.21 -1.26
CA ALA A 120 1.88 -15.15 0.05
C ALA A 120 1.33 -16.52 0.47
N THR A 121 0.76 -17.29 -0.47
CA THR A 121 0.24 -18.64 -0.25
C THR A 121 0.58 -19.60 -1.39
N ILE A 122 0.43 -20.91 -1.14
CA ILE A 122 0.54 -21.96 -2.16
C ILE A 122 -0.78 -22.18 -2.92
N PHE A 123 -1.87 -21.54 -2.51
CA PHE A 123 -3.22 -21.69 -3.07
C PHE A 123 -3.52 -20.73 -4.22
N GLU A 124 -2.52 -20.03 -4.71
CA GLU A 124 -2.58 -19.12 -5.83
C GLU A 124 -1.35 -19.28 -6.73
N THR A 125 -1.39 -18.70 -7.93
CA THR A 125 -0.25 -18.68 -8.84
C THR A 125 0.33 -17.27 -8.88
N ALA A 126 1.59 -17.14 -8.50
CA ALA A 126 2.37 -15.90 -8.65
C ALA A 126 3.40 -16.05 -9.78
N GLY A 127 3.97 -14.94 -10.23
CA GLY A 127 5.02 -14.91 -11.26
C GLY A 127 6.38 -15.37 -10.75
N ALA A 128 6.63 -15.31 -9.44
CA ALA A 128 7.90 -15.69 -8.82
C ALA A 128 7.73 -16.25 -7.42
N ALA A 129 8.84 -16.80 -6.89
CA ALA A 129 8.96 -17.21 -5.49
C ALA A 129 10.32 -16.80 -4.94
N LEU A 130 10.39 -16.37 -3.70
CA LEU A 130 11.61 -16.01 -2.98
C LEU A 130 11.80 -16.93 -1.78
N ASN A 131 12.84 -17.77 -1.82
CA ASN A 131 13.23 -18.61 -0.70
C ASN A 131 14.11 -17.84 0.31
N SER A 132 14.49 -18.47 1.41
CA SER A 132 15.31 -17.86 2.47
C SER A 132 16.69 -17.39 1.98
N GLU A 133 17.30 -18.07 1.00
CA GLU A 133 18.58 -17.66 0.43
C GLU A 133 18.44 -16.40 -0.45
N ASP A 134 17.35 -16.27 -1.18
CA ASP A 134 17.07 -15.07 -2.00
C ASP A 134 16.81 -13.87 -1.10
N VAL A 135 16.00 -14.04 -0.05
CA VAL A 135 15.73 -13.00 0.96
C VAL A 135 17.02 -12.57 1.67
N LYS A 136 17.88 -13.52 2.04
CA LYS A 136 19.19 -13.22 2.64
C LYS A 136 20.07 -12.37 1.72
N LYS A 137 20.16 -12.73 0.42
CA LYS A 137 20.90 -11.91 -0.58
C LYS A 137 20.37 -10.49 -0.69
N LEU A 138 19.04 -10.30 -0.62
CA LEU A 138 18.45 -8.96 -0.58
C LEU A 138 18.85 -8.24 0.71
N LEU A 139 18.73 -8.88 1.87
CA LEU A 139 19.06 -8.29 3.16
C LEU A 139 20.54 -7.86 3.26
N GLU A 140 21.46 -8.48 2.53
CA GLU A 140 22.87 -8.08 2.48
C GLU A 140 23.12 -6.75 1.74
N LYS A 141 22.16 -6.27 0.96
CA LYS A 141 22.27 -4.98 0.24
C LYS A 141 22.11 -3.80 1.20
N SER A 142 22.83 -2.72 0.95
CA SER A 142 22.77 -1.48 1.75
C SER A 142 21.44 -0.74 1.60
N GLU A 143 20.78 -0.89 0.46
CA GLU A 143 19.49 -0.28 0.13
C GLU A 143 18.32 -0.95 0.85
N ILE A 144 18.47 -2.22 1.21
CA ILE A 144 17.47 -2.98 1.96
C ILE A 144 17.67 -2.72 3.45
N LYS A 145 16.66 -2.16 4.11
CA LYS A 145 16.76 -1.71 5.50
C LYS A 145 16.14 -2.67 6.52
N TYR A 146 15.24 -3.54 6.09
CA TYR A 146 14.45 -4.40 6.97
C TYR A 146 13.96 -5.65 6.22
N LEU A 147 13.45 -6.63 6.93
CA LEU A 147 12.62 -7.70 6.38
C LEU A 147 11.19 -7.20 6.38
N SER A 148 10.57 -7.17 5.19
CA SER A 148 9.22 -6.67 5.01
C SER A 148 8.19 -7.50 5.78
N GLU A 149 6.97 -7.03 5.82
CA GLU A 149 5.89 -7.58 6.61
C GLU A 149 5.78 -9.12 6.54
N MET A 150 5.81 -9.72 7.72
CA MET A 150 5.72 -11.17 7.88
C MET A 150 4.25 -11.60 7.92
N MET A 151 3.61 -11.65 6.75
CA MET A 151 2.20 -12.05 6.60
C MET A 151 1.96 -13.52 6.98
N ASN A 152 2.95 -14.38 6.84
CA ASN A 152 2.84 -15.79 7.23
C ASN A 152 2.97 -15.96 8.76
N PHE A 153 2.10 -15.29 9.53
CA PHE A 153 2.08 -15.44 10.98
C PHE A 153 1.77 -16.89 11.42
N PRO A 154 0.95 -17.70 10.72
CA PRO A 154 0.81 -19.12 11.06
C PRO A 154 2.15 -19.87 10.98
N GLY A 155 2.95 -19.61 9.95
CA GLY A 155 4.30 -20.18 9.82
C GLY A 155 5.22 -19.80 10.98
N VAL A 156 5.16 -18.55 11.47
CA VAL A 156 5.89 -18.12 12.67
C VAL A 156 5.40 -18.88 13.90
N LEU A 157 4.09 -18.97 14.12
CA LEU A 157 3.49 -19.66 15.27
C LEU A 157 3.81 -21.16 15.29
N HIS A 158 3.93 -21.79 14.13
CA HIS A 158 4.28 -23.21 13.97
C HIS A 158 5.77 -23.46 13.74
N GLN A 159 6.61 -22.42 13.79
CA GLN A 159 8.08 -22.51 13.61
C GLN A 159 8.47 -23.12 12.26
N ASP A 160 7.79 -22.70 11.18
CA ASP A 160 8.15 -23.10 9.82
C ASP A 160 9.61 -22.76 9.50
N ALA A 161 10.37 -23.74 9.02
CA ALA A 161 11.80 -23.60 8.86
C ALA A 161 12.21 -22.53 7.85
N GLU A 162 11.45 -22.35 6.75
CA GLU A 162 11.75 -21.30 5.76
C GLU A 162 11.41 -19.91 6.28
N VAL A 163 10.29 -19.77 7.01
CA VAL A 163 9.91 -18.51 7.65
C VAL A 163 10.95 -18.11 8.70
N MET A 164 11.34 -19.02 9.58
CA MET A 164 12.30 -18.73 10.64
C MET A 164 13.68 -18.36 10.10
N LYS A 165 14.17 -19.02 9.03
CA LYS A 165 15.45 -18.65 8.39
C LYS A 165 15.45 -17.21 7.84
N LYS A 166 14.34 -16.74 7.29
CA LYS A 166 14.21 -15.35 6.79
C LYS A 166 14.33 -14.36 7.95
N ILE A 167 13.64 -14.61 9.06
CA ILE A 167 13.70 -13.79 10.28
C ILE A 167 15.12 -13.80 10.87
N GLU A 168 15.73 -14.97 11.00
CA GLU A 168 17.11 -15.12 11.51
C GLU A 168 18.13 -14.37 10.63
N ALA A 169 17.96 -14.39 9.30
CA ALA A 169 18.84 -13.65 8.39
C ALA A 169 18.76 -12.13 8.60
N ALA A 170 17.56 -11.58 8.85
CA ALA A 170 17.40 -10.17 9.17
C ALA A 170 18.06 -9.81 10.50
N HIS A 171 17.84 -10.61 11.53
CA HIS A 171 18.43 -10.40 12.87
C HIS A 171 19.96 -10.49 12.85
N ALA A 172 20.53 -11.44 12.11
CA ALA A 172 21.98 -11.58 11.96
C ALA A 172 22.64 -10.33 11.37
N LEU A 173 21.89 -9.56 10.56
CA LEU A 173 22.34 -8.29 9.97
C LEU A 173 21.91 -7.06 10.78
N GLY A 174 21.28 -7.24 11.94
CA GLY A 174 20.79 -6.17 12.81
C GLY A 174 19.69 -5.32 12.18
N LYS A 175 18.91 -5.93 11.24
CA LYS A 175 17.78 -5.31 10.55
C LYS A 175 16.46 -5.69 11.23
N PRO A 176 15.51 -4.76 11.40
CA PRO A 176 14.19 -5.07 11.97
C PRO A 176 13.37 -5.97 11.04
N VAL A 177 12.37 -6.62 11.62
CA VAL A 177 11.35 -7.41 10.92
C VAL A 177 10.01 -6.75 11.16
N ASP A 178 9.30 -6.44 10.09
CA ASP A 178 7.96 -5.91 10.16
C ASP A 178 6.91 -7.02 10.18
N GLY A 179 5.76 -6.72 10.75
CA GLY A 179 4.68 -7.66 10.93
C GLY A 179 3.40 -7.28 10.21
N HIS A 180 2.58 -8.31 10.01
CA HIS A 180 1.24 -8.27 9.45
C HIS A 180 0.43 -9.40 10.10
N ALA A 181 -0.30 -9.08 11.14
CA ALA A 181 -0.99 -10.10 11.95
C ALA A 181 -2.36 -9.62 12.42
N PRO A 182 -3.34 -9.48 11.48
CA PRO A 182 -4.67 -8.98 11.81
C PRO A 182 -5.39 -9.90 12.81
N GLY A 183 -5.95 -9.30 13.87
CA GLY A 183 -6.72 -10.01 14.88
C GLY A 183 -5.91 -10.90 15.83
N LEU A 184 -4.58 -10.98 15.69
CA LEU A 184 -3.74 -11.79 16.57
C LEU A 184 -3.58 -11.11 17.93
N MET A 185 -3.95 -11.80 19.01
CA MET A 185 -3.95 -11.28 20.37
C MET A 185 -3.43 -12.30 21.40
N GLY A 186 -3.11 -11.81 22.62
CA GLY A 186 -2.74 -12.63 23.78
C GLY A 186 -1.45 -13.40 23.56
N GLU A 187 -1.41 -14.65 24.03
CA GLU A 187 -0.23 -15.52 23.95
C GLU A 187 0.22 -15.78 22.50
N LEU A 188 -0.69 -15.77 21.51
CA LEU A 188 -0.33 -15.94 20.12
C LEU A 188 0.36 -14.67 19.57
N ALA A 189 -0.13 -13.49 19.89
CA ALA A 189 0.55 -12.24 19.57
C ALA A 189 1.93 -12.18 20.23
N LYS A 190 2.01 -12.56 21.52
CA LYS A 190 3.29 -12.63 22.23
C LYS A 190 4.28 -13.56 21.56
N LYS A 191 3.84 -14.75 21.12
CA LYS A 191 4.72 -15.72 20.44
C LYS A 191 5.23 -15.18 19.10
N TYR A 192 4.39 -14.45 18.35
CA TYR A 192 4.76 -13.79 17.09
C TYR A 192 5.79 -12.68 17.34
N ILE A 193 5.60 -11.87 18.37
CA ILE A 193 6.52 -10.80 18.78
C ILE A 193 7.85 -11.37 19.30
N ASP A 194 7.81 -12.45 20.11
CA ASP A 194 9.00 -13.12 20.65
C ASP A 194 9.89 -13.73 19.55
N ALA A 195 9.35 -13.98 18.35
CA ALA A 195 10.16 -14.33 17.18
C ALA A 195 10.99 -13.16 16.63
N GLY A 196 10.83 -11.95 17.21
CA GLY A 196 11.58 -10.74 16.89
C GLY A 196 10.91 -9.84 15.86
N ILE A 197 9.60 -10.00 15.65
CA ILE A 197 8.80 -9.14 14.79
C ILE A 197 8.41 -7.89 15.59
N SER A 198 8.64 -6.71 15.02
CA SER A 198 8.75 -5.46 15.78
C SER A 198 7.64 -4.44 15.54
N THR A 199 6.87 -4.60 14.47
CA THR A 199 5.78 -3.68 14.08
C THR A 199 4.52 -4.43 13.67
N ASP A 200 3.37 -3.75 13.65
CA ASP A 200 2.14 -4.21 13.01
C ASP A 200 1.28 -3.01 12.59
N HIS A 201 0.72 -3.06 11.38
CA HIS A 201 -0.18 -2.04 10.82
C HIS A 201 -1.62 -2.54 10.66
N GLU A 202 -1.88 -3.82 10.97
CA GLU A 202 -3.16 -4.51 10.73
C GLU A 202 -4.15 -4.43 11.91
N CYS A 203 -3.82 -3.79 13.01
CA CYS A 203 -4.75 -3.67 14.12
C CYS A 203 -6.02 -2.90 13.73
N PHE A 204 -7.18 -3.53 13.89
CA PHE A 204 -8.49 -2.91 13.63
C PHE A 204 -9.09 -2.21 14.85
N THR A 205 -8.69 -2.59 16.07
CA THR A 205 -9.23 -2.08 17.31
C THR A 205 -8.15 -1.59 18.26
N ALA A 206 -8.51 -0.61 19.11
CA ALA A 206 -7.61 -0.15 20.16
C ALA A 206 -7.24 -1.27 21.16
N ALA A 207 -8.13 -2.22 21.41
CA ALA A 207 -7.86 -3.33 22.31
C ALA A 207 -6.76 -4.25 21.76
N GLU A 208 -6.82 -4.59 20.47
CA GLU A 208 -5.78 -5.36 19.80
C GLU A 208 -4.43 -4.62 19.79
N ALA A 209 -4.45 -3.33 19.46
CA ALA A 209 -3.23 -2.52 19.45
C ALA A 209 -2.60 -2.39 20.84
N LEU A 210 -3.41 -2.20 21.90
CA LEU A 210 -2.93 -2.14 23.29
C LEU A 210 -2.31 -3.46 23.76
N ASP A 211 -2.88 -4.59 23.36
CA ASP A 211 -2.34 -5.90 23.65
C ASP A 211 -0.93 -6.07 23.06
N LYS A 212 -0.76 -5.76 21.77
CA LYS A 212 0.55 -5.81 21.07
C LYS A 212 1.55 -4.78 21.61
N LEU A 213 1.12 -3.55 21.91
CA LEU A 213 1.94 -2.51 22.57
C LEU A 213 2.44 -2.99 23.93
N GLY A 214 1.59 -3.71 24.70
CA GLY A 214 1.94 -4.28 26.01
C GLY A 214 3.06 -5.33 25.92
N PHE A 215 3.21 -6.02 24.81
CA PHE A 215 4.32 -6.94 24.54
C PHE A 215 5.54 -6.25 23.88
N GLY A 216 5.51 -4.94 23.69
CA GLY A 216 6.64 -4.15 23.18
C GLY A 216 6.67 -3.94 21.66
N MET A 217 5.68 -4.42 20.92
CA MET A 217 5.50 -4.14 19.49
C MET A 217 5.19 -2.67 19.24
N LYS A 218 5.61 -2.13 18.10
CA LYS A 218 5.18 -0.81 17.63
C LYS A 218 3.96 -0.96 16.73
N ILE A 219 3.07 0.02 16.81
CA ILE A 219 1.86 0.06 15.97
C ILE A 219 2.01 1.15 14.92
N ILE A 220 1.75 0.80 13.68
CA ILE A 220 1.75 1.74 12.57
C ILE A 220 0.29 2.04 12.21
N ILE A 221 -0.12 3.28 12.43
CA ILE A 221 -1.47 3.75 12.08
C ILE A 221 -1.51 4.02 10.58
N ARG A 222 -2.41 3.34 9.87
CA ARG A 222 -2.52 3.43 8.41
C ARG A 222 -3.76 4.17 7.93
N GLU A 223 -3.60 4.83 6.77
CA GLU A 223 -4.67 5.51 6.06
C GLU A 223 -4.51 5.29 4.54
N GLY A 224 -4.78 4.06 4.12
CA GLY A 224 -4.81 3.66 2.71
C GLY A 224 -6.04 4.18 1.97
N SER A 225 -6.20 3.78 0.72
CA SER A 225 -7.39 4.15 -0.06
C SER A 225 -8.64 3.38 0.37
N ALA A 226 -8.50 2.12 0.83
CA ALA A 226 -9.58 1.33 1.39
C ALA A 226 -9.35 1.00 2.87
N ALA A 227 -8.22 0.38 3.21
CA ALA A 227 -7.92 -0.05 4.57
C ALA A 227 -7.48 1.12 5.46
N LYS A 228 -8.22 1.39 6.53
CA LYS A 228 -8.04 2.54 7.40
C LYS A 228 -8.26 2.18 8.86
N ASN A 229 -7.31 2.52 9.72
CA ASN A 229 -7.45 2.30 11.17
C ASN A 229 -7.19 3.56 12.01
N PHE A 230 -6.98 4.72 11.36
CA PHE A 230 -6.68 5.98 12.05
C PHE A 230 -7.71 6.31 13.14
N GLU A 231 -9.01 6.27 12.82
CA GLU A 231 -10.07 6.64 13.77
C GLU A 231 -10.09 5.72 15.00
N ALA A 232 -9.78 4.44 14.82
CA ALA A 232 -9.77 3.47 15.90
C ALA A 232 -8.54 3.59 16.82
N LEU A 233 -7.40 4.06 16.29
CA LEU A 233 -6.12 3.93 16.97
C LEU A 233 -5.47 5.26 17.39
N ILE A 234 -5.86 6.40 16.79
CA ILE A 234 -5.12 7.65 16.96
C ILE A 234 -5.04 8.12 18.43
N GLU A 235 -6.05 7.84 19.24
CA GLU A 235 -6.06 8.21 20.66
C GLU A 235 -4.93 7.53 21.46
N LEU A 236 -4.43 6.38 20.99
CA LEU A 236 -3.31 5.66 21.61
C LEU A 236 -2.02 6.48 21.60
N LEU A 237 -1.89 7.41 20.65
CA LEU A 237 -0.72 8.31 20.57
C LEU A 237 -0.57 9.20 21.81
N ASN A 238 -1.66 9.46 22.55
CA ASN A 238 -1.59 10.21 23.80
C ASN A 238 -0.73 9.52 24.87
N ASN A 239 -0.76 8.18 24.93
CA ASN A 239 -0.09 7.40 25.96
C ASN A 239 1.12 6.62 25.44
N HIS A 240 1.21 6.37 24.13
CA HIS A 240 2.27 5.58 23.51
C HIS A 240 3.03 6.31 22.39
N PRO A 241 3.45 7.60 22.59
CA PRO A 241 4.04 8.42 21.52
C PRO A 241 5.33 7.85 20.92
N ASN A 242 6.07 7.01 21.65
CA ASN A 242 7.32 6.42 21.19
C ASN A 242 7.14 5.07 20.46
N GLN A 243 5.91 4.53 20.43
CA GLN A 243 5.60 3.22 19.85
C GLN A 243 4.61 3.31 18.69
N ILE A 244 4.13 4.50 18.36
CA ILE A 244 3.20 4.74 17.24
C ILE A 244 3.95 5.37 16.06
N LEU A 245 3.68 4.90 14.86
CA LEU A 245 4.14 5.43 13.58
C LEU A 245 2.93 5.68 12.67
N PHE A 246 3.13 6.43 11.57
CA PHE A 246 2.12 6.67 10.55
C PHE A 246 2.52 6.09 9.20
N CYS A 247 1.54 5.57 8.45
CA CYS A 247 1.78 5.08 7.09
C CYS A 247 0.58 5.30 6.17
N SER A 248 0.82 5.15 4.88
CA SER A 248 -0.22 5.14 3.86
C SER A 248 -0.64 3.74 3.45
N ASP A 249 0.24 2.74 3.59
CA ASP A 249 -0.01 1.37 3.17
C ASP A 249 -0.40 1.31 1.67
N ASP A 250 -1.56 0.76 1.31
CA ASP A 250 -2.10 0.73 -0.05
C ASP A 250 -2.81 2.04 -0.40
N LYS A 251 -2.15 2.90 -1.13
CA LYS A 251 -2.69 4.22 -1.50
C LYS A 251 -2.70 4.42 -3.01
N HIS A 252 -3.90 4.58 -3.58
CA HIS A 252 -4.11 4.84 -5.01
C HIS A 252 -3.63 6.25 -5.42
N PRO A 253 -3.33 6.49 -6.70
CA PRO A 253 -2.66 7.71 -7.14
C PRO A 253 -3.50 8.98 -6.94
N ASP A 254 -4.82 8.92 -7.07
CA ASP A 254 -5.74 10.01 -6.77
C ASP A 254 -5.71 10.44 -5.31
N SER A 255 -5.68 9.45 -4.42
CA SER A 255 -5.57 9.67 -2.98
C SER A 255 -4.20 10.22 -2.58
N LEU A 256 -3.12 9.79 -3.27
CA LEU A 256 -1.77 10.32 -3.07
C LEU A 256 -1.64 11.76 -3.57
N GLU A 257 -2.26 12.09 -4.71
CA GLU A 257 -2.31 13.47 -5.23
C GLU A 257 -3.05 14.40 -4.27
N ALA A 258 -4.12 13.92 -3.61
CA ALA A 258 -4.90 14.71 -2.64
C ALA A 258 -4.17 14.96 -1.33
N GLY A 259 -3.25 14.09 -0.91
CA GLY A 259 -2.49 14.22 0.34
C GLY A 259 -1.81 12.93 0.78
N HIS A 260 -0.91 13.06 1.75
CA HIS A 260 -0.10 11.96 2.25
C HIS A 260 -0.04 11.99 3.80
N ILE A 261 1.11 11.76 4.41
CA ILE A 261 1.30 11.76 5.88
C ILE A 261 0.89 13.09 6.53
N ASN A 262 0.99 14.20 5.81
CA ASN A 262 0.51 15.51 6.28
C ASN A 262 -0.97 15.50 6.70
N GLN A 263 -1.82 14.73 6.00
CA GLN A 263 -3.24 14.62 6.35
C GLN A 263 -3.45 13.87 7.67
N LEU A 264 -2.67 12.82 7.96
CA LEU A 264 -2.74 12.12 9.24
C LEU A 264 -2.32 13.07 10.37
N CYS A 265 -1.24 13.84 10.14
CA CYS A 265 -0.79 14.85 11.10
C CYS A 265 -1.88 15.91 11.38
N ALA A 266 -2.48 16.47 10.33
CA ALA A 266 -3.54 17.49 10.46
C ALA A 266 -4.77 16.94 11.22
N ARG A 267 -5.22 15.72 10.87
CA ARG A 267 -6.34 15.07 11.55
C ARG A 267 -6.03 14.76 13.02
N ALA A 268 -4.80 14.35 13.34
CA ALA A 268 -4.39 14.10 14.71
C ALA A 268 -4.42 15.39 15.55
N ILE A 269 -3.90 16.50 15.00
CA ILE A 269 -3.99 17.83 15.65
C ILE A 269 -5.45 18.26 15.83
N ALA A 270 -6.30 18.07 14.84
CA ALA A 270 -7.72 18.42 14.91
C ALA A 270 -8.46 17.63 16.01
N LYS A 271 -7.99 16.43 16.36
CA LYS A 271 -8.47 15.64 17.51
C LYS A 271 -7.85 16.06 18.87
N GLY A 272 -7.00 17.08 18.90
CA GLY A 272 -6.39 17.58 20.12
C GLY A 272 -5.14 16.84 20.58
N ILE A 273 -4.56 15.99 19.73
CA ILE A 273 -3.27 15.32 20.04
C ILE A 273 -2.15 16.38 20.05
N ASP A 274 -1.27 16.31 21.03
CA ASP A 274 -0.11 17.22 21.15
C ASP A 274 0.78 17.19 19.91
N LEU A 275 1.17 18.37 19.42
CA LEU A 275 1.99 18.54 18.21
C LEU A 275 3.27 17.68 18.24
N PHE A 276 4.00 17.68 19.36
CA PHE A 276 5.28 16.97 19.43
C PHE A 276 5.08 15.45 19.45
N LYS A 277 3.94 14.95 19.95
CA LYS A 277 3.58 13.53 19.83
C LYS A 277 3.26 13.15 18.39
N VAL A 278 2.54 14.01 17.65
CA VAL A 278 2.24 13.82 16.22
C VAL A 278 3.55 13.77 15.43
N LEU A 279 4.44 14.73 15.62
CA LEU A 279 5.73 14.79 14.93
C LEU A 279 6.67 13.65 15.37
N GLN A 280 6.54 13.18 16.61
CA GLN A 280 7.25 11.98 17.06
C GLN A 280 6.88 10.77 16.20
N ALA A 281 5.59 10.55 15.92
CA ALA A 281 5.10 9.44 15.11
C ALA A 281 5.42 9.61 13.62
N ALA A 282 5.32 10.84 13.09
CA ALA A 282 5.48 11.12 11.67
C ALA A 282 6.94 11.27 11.21
N CYS A 283 7.87 11.59 12.11
CA CYS A 283 9.24 11.93 11.75
C CYS A 283 10.29 11.11 12.55
N VAL A 284 10.18 11.08 13.90
CA VAL A 284 11.26 10.57 14.76
C VAL A 284 11.24 9.05 14.87
N ASN A 285 10.08 8.47 15.18
CA ASN A 285 9.98 7.03 15.40
C ASN A 285 10.42 6.19 14.20
N PRO A 286 10.07 6.54 12.94
CA PRO A 286 10.57 5.80 11.78
C PRO A 286 12.10 5.84 11.67
N VAL A 287 12.71 7.03 11.83
CA VAL A 287 14.18 7.18 11.77
C VAL A 287 14.87 6.31 12.79
N LEU A 288 14.39 6.33 14.04
CA LEU A 288 15.01 5.56 15.12
C LEU A 288 14.80 4.06 14.97
N HIS A 289 13.62 3.64 14.49
CA HIS A 289 13.27 2.23 14.37
C HIS A 289 14.04 1.53 13.23
N TYR A 290 14.00 2.13 12.04
CA TYR A 290 14.63 1.57 10.84
C TYR A 290 16.07 2.06 10.63
N LYS A 291 16.59 2.93 11.51
CA LYS A 291 17.92 3.54 11.41
C LYS A 291 18.11 4.26 10.07
N LEU A 292 17.12 5.08 9.70
CA LEU A 292 17.10 5.77 8.41
C LEU A 292 18.11 6.92 8.36
N ASP A 293 18.67 7.15 7.19
CA ASP A 293 19.52 8.33 6.90
C ASP A 293 18.64 9.53 6.51
N VAL A 294 17.80 9.96 7.47
CA VAL A 294 16.91 11.12 7.33
C VAL A 294 17.18 12.09 8.48
N GLY A 295 17.36 13.36 8.12
CA GLY A 295 17.65 14.39 9.10
C GLY A 295 16.45 14.79 9.94
N LEU A 296 16.72 15.10 11.21
CA LEU A 296 15.73 15.51 12.21
C LEU A 296 16.02 16.93 12.76
N LEU A 297 16.58 17.80 11.92
CA LEU A 297 16.93 19.17 12.21
C LEU A 297 17.89 19.34 13.40
N ARG A 298 18.95 18.53 13.42
CA ARG A 298 20.11 18.72 14.32
C ARG A 298 21.34 19.12 13.52
N GLN A 299 22.28 19.71 14.17
CA GLN A 299 23.60 19.97 13.55
C GLN A 299 24.22 18.66 13.05
N ALA A 300 24.78 18.69 11.86
CA ALA A 300 25.33 17.58 11.08
C ALA A 300 24.32 16.59 10.49
N ASP A 301 23.02 16.66 10.82
CA ASP A 301 21.98 15.90 10.14
C ASP A 301 21.89 16.29 8.66
N ALA A 302 21.40 15.40 7.82
CA ALA A 302 20.93 15.73 6.47
C ALA A 302 19.89 16.85 6.52
N ALA A 303 19.90 17.75 5.55
CA ALA A 303 18.94 18.86 5.50
C ALA A 303 17.62 18.40 4.85
N ASP A 304 16.87 17.55 5.58
CA ASP A 304 15.58 16.99 5.22
C ASP A 304 14.49 17.67 6.04
N PHE A 305 13.88 18.69 5.51
CA PHE A 305 12.91 19.48 6.26
C PHE A 305 11.83 20.07 5.37
N ILE A 306 10.76 20.50 6.00
CA ILE A 306 9.62 21.15 5.34
C ILE A 306 9.37 22.53 5.95
N VAL A 307 8.77 23.38 5.15
CA VAL A 307 8.27 24.69 5.56
C VAL A 307 6.77 24.73 5.38
N THR A 308 6.05 25.19 6.41
CA THR A 308 4.60 25.40 6.39
C THR A 308 4.22 26.71 7.07
N ASP A 309 3.07 27.27 6.71
CA ASP A 309 2.54 28.47 7.37
C ASP A 309 1.70 28.14 8.61
N SER A 310 1.29 26.87 8.76
CA SER A 310 0.41 26.41 9.84
C SER A 310 0.82 25.03 10.36
N LEU A 311 0.74 24.84 11.67
CA LEU A 311 0.96 23.57 12.36
C LEU A 311 -0.35 22.81 12.64
N THR A 312 -1.47 23.26 12.09
CA THR A 312 -2.78 22.62 12.26
C THR A 312 -3.24 21.87 11.01
N ASP A 313 -3.03 22.42 9.84
CA ASP A 313 -3.46 21.85 8.56
C ASP A 313 -2.32 21.24 7.73
N PHE A 314 -1.06 21.59 8.08
CA PHE A 314 0.14 21.11 7.39
C PHE A 314 0.07 21.25 5.86
N ILE A 315 -0.38 22.42 5.38
CA ILE A 315 -0.27 22.78 3.96
C ILE A 315 1.20 23.16 3.70
N ILE A 316 1.90 22.27 3.01
CA ILE A 316 3.35 22.39 2.83
C ILE A 316 3.67 23.45 1.79
N LYS A 317 4.59 24.35 2.13
CA LYS A 317 5.10 25.41 1.25
C LYS A 317 6.37 25.04 0.54
N GLN A 318 7.29 24.39 1.25
CA GLN A 318 8.56 23.94 0.69
C GLN A 318 8.97 22.60 1.31
N THR A 319 9.58 21.75 0.49
CA THR A 319 10.18 20.48 0.92
C THR A 319 11.62 20.42 0.46
N TYR A 320 12.51 20.15 1.41
CA TYR A 320 13.96 20.00 1.16
C TYR A 320 14.39 18.57 1.50
N ILE A 321 15.20 17.98 0.63
CA ILE A 321 15.85 16.68 0.84
C ILE A 321 17.35 16.85 0.54
N ASP A 322 18.21 16.49 1.50
CA ASP A 322 19.65 16.73 1.42
C ASP A 322 19.98 18.17 1.00
N GLY A 323 19.22 19.16 1.49
CA GLY A 323 19.34 20.56 1.17
C GLY A 323 18.87 20.97 -0.23
N ILE A 324 18.35 20.06 -1.02
CA ILE A 324 17.78 20.34 -2.35
C ILE A 324 16.31 20.69 -2.18
N LEU A 325 15.86 21.83 -2.71
CA LEU A 325 14.45 22.18 -2.79
C LEU A 325 13.78 21.28 -3.84
N VAL A 326 12.96 20.32 -3.39
CA VAL A 326 12.32 19.31 -4.24
C VAL A 326 10.85 19.61 -4.53
N ALA A 327 10.21 20.46 -3.73
CA ALA A 327 8.85 20.94 -3.99
C ALA A 327 8.62 22.33 -3.38
N GLU A 328 7.80 23.13 -4.04
CA GLU A 328 7.36 24.44 -3.56
C GLU A 328 5.92 24.73 -3.98
N ASN A 329 5.10 25.21 -3.03
CA ASN A 329 3.70 25.63 -3.26
C ASN A 329 2.86 24.63 -4.08
N GLY A 330 2.98 23.34 -3.75
CA GLY A 330 2.24 22.26 -4.43
C GLY A 330 2.83 21.83 -5.77
N GLN A 331 3.98 22.36 -6.17
CA GLN A 331 4.68 21.97 -7.39
C GLN A 331 5.94 21.16 -7.05
N SER A 332 6.06 19.97 -7.63
CA SER A 332 7.29 19.16 -7.55
C SER A 332 8.33 19.66 -8.55
N PHE A 333 9.61 19.73 -8.11
CA PHE A 333 10.76 19.99 -8.96
C PHE A 333 11.53 18.71 -9.35
N ILE A 334 11.05 17.57 -8.89
CA ILE A 334 11.56 16.26 -9.34
C ILE A 334 11.09 16.06 -10.78
N GLU A 335 12.04 15.83 -11.68
CA GLU A 335 11.74 15.57 -13.09
C GLU A 335 11.20 14.16 -13.29
N SER A 336 10.27 13.98 -14.24
CA SER A 336 9.80 12.66 -14.66
C SER A 336 10.93 11.87 -15.33
N VAL A 337 11.11 10.63 -14.93
CA VAL A 337 12.19 9.77 -15.42
C VAL A 337 11.63 8.70 -16.34
N LYS A 338 12.11 8.65 -17.57
CA LYS A 338 11.78 7.55 -18.50
C LYS A 338 12.35 6.22 -17.99
N GLU A 339 11.53 5.19 -18.03
CA GLU A 339 11.89 3.84 -17.59
C GLU A 339 11.39 2.79 -18.59
N ASN A 340 12.15 1.72 -18.75
CA ASN A 340 11.71 0.58 -19.54
C ASN A 340 10.90 -0.34 -18.63
N PRO A 341 9.70 -0.78 -19.04
CA PRO A 341 8.90 -1.68 -18.23
C PRO A 341 9.53 -3.06 -18.13
N ILE A 342 9.38 -3.69 -16.96
CA ILE A 342 9.60 -5.12 -16.75
C ILE A 342 8.25 -5.76 -16.45
N ASN A 343 8.01 -6.97 -16.90
CA ASN A 343 6.74 -7.65 -16.67
C ASN A 343 6.86 -9.16 -16.86
N GLN A 344 5.93 -9.91 -16.25
CA GLN A 344 5.60 -11.30 -16.59
C GLN A 344 4.11 -11.37 -16.93
N PHE A 345 3.80 -11.45 -18.22
CA PHE A 345 2.44 -11.44 -18.71
C PHE A 345 2.31 -12.30 -19.97
N VAL A 346 1.70 -13.48 -19.83
CA VAL A 346 1.57 -14.50 -20.90
C VAL A 346 0.09 -14.84 -21.12
N CYS A 347 -0.81 -13.91 -20.83
CA CYS A 347 -2.24 -14.10 -21.00
C CYS A 347 -2.70 -13.70 -22.40
N ASN A 348 -3.55 -14.51 -23.02
CA ASN A 348 -4.21 -14.20 -24.29
C ASN A 348 -5.62 -13.67 -24.05
N GLU A 349 -6.17 -12.92 -25.02
CA GLU A 349 -7.57 -12.50 -24.99
C GLU A 349 -8.49 -13.71 -24.79
N ILE A 350 -9.52 -13.52 -23.98
CA ILE A 350 -10.49 -14.55 -23.63
C ILE A 350 -11.78 -14.40 -24.46
N GLU A 351 -12.51 -15.49 -24.59
CA GLU A 351 -13.82 -15.53 -25.22
C GLU A 351 -14.92 -15.46 -24.15
N THR A 352 -16.06 -14.83 -24.46
CA THR A 352 -17.21 -14.76 -23.55
C THR A 352 -17.68 -16.14 -23.09
N SER A 353 -17.61 -17.14 -23.97
CA SER A 353 -17.97 -18.53 -23.66
C SER A 353 -17.14 -19.13 -22.52
N SER A 354 -15.91 -18.68 -22.31
CA SER A 354 -15.04 -19.14 -21.21
C SER A 354 -15.51 -18.67 -19.84
N LEU A 355 -16.41 -17.69 -19.76
CA LEU A 355 -16.97 -17.14 -18.53
C LEU A 355 -18.27 -17.83 -18.08
N ILE A 356 -18.86 -18.67 -18.91
CA ILE A 356 -20.06 -19.44 -18.57
C ILE A 356 -19.76 -20.32 -17.36
N LEU A 357 -20.63 -20.29 -16.36
CA LEU A 357 -20.55 -21.12 -15.16
C LEU A 357 -21.83 -21.95 -15.03
N LEU A 358 -21.72 -23.25 -15.33
CA LEU A 358 -22.85 -24.17 -15.20
C LEU A 358 -23.18 -24.40 -13.73
N ALA A 359 -24.47 -24.41 -13.38
CA ALA A 359 -24.94 -24.50 -12.00
C ALA A 359 -24.48 -25.80 -11.31
N ASN A 360 -24.41 -26.91 -12.06
CA ASN A 360 -23.96 -28.20 -11.56
C ASN A 360 -22.44 -28.27 -11.30
N ASN A 361 -21.66 -27.31 -11.78
CA ASN A 361 -20.20 -27.19 -11.59
C ASN A 361 -19.80 -26.21 -10.48
N TYR A 362 -20.77 -25.66 -9.73
CA TYR A 362 -20.50 -24.71 -8.68
C TYR A 362 -20.98 -25.23 -7.32
N PRO A 363 -20.24 -25.02 -6.23
CA PRO A 363 -20.64 -25.48 -4.91
C PRO A 363 -22.05 -25.01 -4.55
N SER A 364 -22.89 -25.93 -4.04
CA SER A 364 -24.24 -25.60 -3.59
C SER A 364 -24.62 -26.39 -2.35
N GLN A 365 -25.39 -25.78 -1.45
CA GLN A 365 -25.98 -26.38 -0.26
C GLN A 365 -27.39 -25.84 -0.10
N ASP A 366 -28.38 -26.73 0.04
CA ASP A 366 -29.80 -26.37 0.21
C ASP A 366 -30.30 -25.38 -0.88
N GLN A 367 -29.91 -25.60 -2.14
CA GLN A 367 -30.21 -24.73 -3.29
C GLN A 367 -29.63 -23.30 -3.18
N LYS A 368 -28.63 -23.10 -2.33
CA LYS A 368 -27.87 -21.85 -2.18
C LYS A 368 -26.44 -22.04 -2.62
N ILE A 369 -25.86 -20.98 -3.15
CA ILE A 369 -24.47 -20.92 -3.59
C ILE A 369 -23.63 -20.10 -2.61
N PRO A 370 -22.32 -20.36 -2.47
CA PRO A 370 -21.43 -19.52 -1.69
C PRO A 370 -21.18 -18.19 -2.41
N VAL A 371 -21.27 -17.10 -1.67
CA VAL A 371 -21.10 -15.72 -2.16
C VAL A 371 -20.16 -15.00 -1.23
N ILE A 372 -19.14 -14.33 -1.79
CA ILE A 372 -18.27 -13.42 -1.06
C ILE A 372 -19.08 -12.17 -0.72
N GLU A 373 -19.09 -11.73 0.51
CA GLU A 373 -19.61 -10.40 0.87
C GLU A 373 -18.43 -9.45 1.10
N ALA A 374 -18.25 -8.49 0.19
CA ALA A 374 -17.29 -7.41 0.35
C ALA A 374 -17.77 -6.40 1.39
N LEU A 375 -16.83 -5.87 2.19
CA LEU A 375 -17.08 -4.86 3.21
C LEU A 375 -16.30 -3.59 2.85
N ASP A 376 -16.99 -2.45 2.71
CA ASP A 376 -16.35 -1.19 2.35
C ASP A 376 -15.30 -0.78 3.40
N GLY A 377 -14.10 -0.45 2.95
CA GLY A 377 -13.00 -0.06 3.83
C GLY A 377 -12.36 -1.19 4.63
N GLN A 378 -12.64 -2.46 4.30
CA GLN A 378 -12.14 -3.64 5.01
C GLN A 378 -11.45 -4.61 4.04
N LEU A 379 -10.42 -5.33 4.55
CA LEU A 379 -9.78 -6.43 3.82
C LEU A 379 -10.52 -7.76 4.03
N ILE A 380 -11.12 -7.93 5.21
CA ILE A 380 -11.93 -9.12 5.54
C ILE A 380 -13.20 -9.15 4.71
N THR A 381 -13.71 -10.34 4.48
CA THR A 381 -14.99 -10.58 3.80
C THR A 381 -15.89 -11.42 4.69
N ASN A 382 -17.18 -11.53 4.35
CA ASN A 382 -18.03 -12.56 4.92
C ASN A 382 -18.30 -13.67 3.89
N LYS A 383 -18.61 -14.87 4.38
CA LYS A 383 -19.08 -16.01 3.59
C LYS A 383 -20.59 -16.11 3.73
N LEU A 384 -21.31 -15.90 2.64
CA LEU A 384 -22.77 -16.01 2.60
C LEU A 384 -23.19 -17.23 1.77
N TRP A 385 -24.37 -17.78 2.10
CA TRP A 385 -25.05 -18.78 1.28
C TRP A 385 -26.37 -18.19 0.79
N LEU A 386 -26.43 -17.83 -0.50
CA LEU A 386 -27.55 -17.11 -1.11
C LEU A 386 -28.13 -17.91 -2.29
N LYS A 387 -29.36 -17.61 -2.68
CA LYS A 387 -29.98 -18.20 -3.86
C LYS A 387 -29.30 -17.64 -5.11
N GLY A 388 -28.73 -18.49 -5.96
CA GLY A 388 -28.19 -18.12 -7.26
C GLY A 388 -29.29 -17.84 -8.28
N LYS A 389 -29.01 -16.95 -9.24
CA LYS A 389 -29.85 -16.74 -10.41
C LYS A 389 -29.39 -17.69 -11.52
N GLU A 390 -30.26 -18.62 -11.88
CA GLU A 390 -30.00 -19.63 -12.91
C GLU A 390 -30.82 -19.36 -14.16
N ILE A 391 -30.16 -19.36 -15.33
CA ILE A 391 -30.76 -19.20 -16.65
C ILE A 391 -30.12 -20.23 -17.58
N ASN A 392 -30.94 -21.12 -18.18
CA ASN A 392 -30.47 -22.16 -19.09
C ASN A 392 -29.31 -23.00 -18.52
N ASP A 393 -29.46 -23.49 -17.29
CA ASP A 393 -28.47 -24.28 -16.54
C ASP A 393 -27.17 -23.53 -16.19
N ALA A 394 -27.07 -22.23 -16.48
CA ALA A 394 -25.93 -21.40 -16.14
C ALA A 394 -26.27 -20.43 -14.98
N LEU A 395 -25.32 -20.23 -14.08
CA LEU A 395 -25.39 -19.19 -13.03
C LEU A 395 -24.97 -17.83 -13.61
N GLU A 396 -25.83 -16.84 -13.40
CA GLU A 396 -25.61 -15.48 -13.88
C GLU A 396 -25.66 -14.44 -12.75
N SER A 397 -25.12 -13.24 -13.03
CA SER A 397 -25.23 -12.11 -12.12
C SER A 397 -26.68 -11.72 -11.88
N ASP A 398 -27.03 -11.42 -10.64
CA ASP A 398 -28.34 -10.92 -10.18
C ASP A 398 -28.16 -9.47 -9.68
N THR A 399 -28.36 -8.51 -10.57
CA THR A 399 -28.21 -7.08 -10.27
C THR A 399 -29.30 -6.53 -9.33
N GLU A 400 -30.42 -7.21 -9.20
CA GLU A 400 -31.50 -6.83 -8.28
C GLU A 400 -31.08 -7.11 -6.83
N ASN A 401 -30.51 -8.29 -6.59
CA ASN A 401 -30.06 -8.74 -5.27
C ASN A 401 -28.58 -8.42 -5.01
N ASP A 402 -27.92 -7.71 -5.93
CA ASP A 402 -26.49 -7.37 -5.86
C ASP A 402 -25.60 -8.62 -5.66
N ILE A 403 -25.84 -9.65 -6.45
CA ILE A 403 -25.02 -10.88 -6.51
C ILE A 403 -24.37 -10.89 -7.90
N LEU A 404 -23.11 -10.45 -7.98
CA LEU A 404 -22.41 -10.27 -9.26
C LEU A 404 -21.39 -11.39 -9.49
N LYS A 405 -21.17 -11.74 -10.75
CA LYS A 405 -20.11 -12.69 -11.12
C LYS A 405 -18.74 -12.02 -10.93
N MET A 406 -17.86 -12.71 -10.25
CA MET A 406 -16.44 -12.37 -10.09
C MET A 406 -15.61 -13.48 -10.71
N VAL A 407 -14.52 -13.09 -11.36
CA VAL A 407 -13.60 -14.03 -12.01
C VAL A 407 -12.14 -13.66 -11.76
N VAL A 408 -11.27 -14.68 -11.76
CA VAL A 408 -9.82 -14.52 -11.74
C VAL A 408 -9.22 -15.25 -12.93
N VAL A 409 -8.47 -14.53 -13.75
CA VAL A 409 -7.78 -15.05 -14.94
C VAL A 409 -6.29 -15.09 -14.64
N ASN A 410 -5.69 -16.30 -14.74
CA ASN A 410 -4.26 -16.47 -14.58
C ASN A 410 -3.51 -15.75 -15.71
N ARG A 411 -2.61 -14.83 -15.36
CA ARG A 411 -1.85 -14.06 -16.36
C ARG A 411 -0.47 -14.64 -16.67
N TYR A 412 -0.02 -15.63 -15.92
CA TYR A 412 1.32 -16.22 -16.03
C TYR A 412 1.39 -17.42 -16.96
N HIS A 413 0.28 -18.13 -17.12
CA HIS A 413 0.15 -19.26 -18.06
C HIS A 413 -1.32 -19.53 -18.37
N THR A 414 -1.58 -20.29 -19.41
CA THR A 414 -2.95 -20.71 -19.75
C THR A 414 -3.51 -21.64 -18.68
N ALA A 415 -4.62 -21.25 -18.07
CA ALA A 415 -5.32 -22.01 -17.04
C ALA A 415 -6.85 -21.82 -17.18
N PRO A 416 -7.68 -22.70 -16.61
CA PRO A 416 -9.11 -22.45 -16.48
C PRO A 416 -9.38 -21.16 -15.71
N ILE A 417 -10.38 -20.38 -16.10
CA ILE A 417 -10.79 -19.15 -15.40
C ILE A 417 -11.55 -19.54 -14.14
N ALA A 418 -11.07 -19.10 -12.99
CA ALA A 418 -11.78 -19.25 -11.72
C ALA A 418 -12.95 -18.27 -11.66
N LYS A 419 -14.09 -18.73 -11.11
CA LYS A 419 -15.37 -18.00 -11.10
C LYS A 419 -16.05 -18.15 -9.75
N CYS A 420 -16.64 -17.07 -9.25
CA CYS A 420 -17.52 -17.10 -8.08
C CYS A 420 -18.57 -15.99 -8.16
N PHE A 421 -19.27 -15.79 -7.06
CA PHE A 421 -20.20 -14.68 -6.89
C PHE A 421 -19.82 -13.81 -5.70
N ILE A 422 -20.09 -12.50 -5.84
CA ILE A 422 -19.76 -11.47 -4.85
C ILE A 422 -20.94 -10.53 -4.66
N LYS A 423 -21.04 -9.97 -3.46
CA LYS A 423 -22.08 -9.01 -3.05
C LYS A 423 -21.45 -7.72 -2.55
N ASN A 424 -22.24 -6.65 -2.52
CA ASN A 424 -21.91 -5.29 -2.06
C ASN A 424 -21.03 -4.46 -3.00
N PHE A 425 -20.97 -4.82 -4.30
CA PHE A 425 -20.40 -3.92 -5.32
C PHE A 425 -21.44 -2.97 -5.92
N GLY A 426 -22.72 -3.36 -5.93
CA GLY A 426 -23.83 -2.51 -6.28
C GLY A 426 -24.03 -2.24 -7.77
N PHE A 427 -23.19 -2.80 -8.67
CA PHE A 427 -23.28 -2.53 -10.10
C PHE A 427 -24.63 -2.92 -10.69
N LYS A 428 -25.23 -2.01 -11.46
CA LYS A 428 -26.47 -2.22 -12.22
C LYS A 428 -26.20 -2.51 -13.70
N LYS A 429 -25.01 -2.18 -14.18
CA LYS A 429 -24.55 -2.41 -15.56
C LYS A 429 -23.02 -2.51 -15.57
N GLY A 430 -22.46 -3.05 -16.67
CA GLY A 430 -21.03 -3.02 -16.94
C GLY A 430 -20.17 -3.93 -16.10
N ALA A 431 -18.87 -3.66 -16.12
CA ALA A 431 -17.83 -4.44 -15.44
C ALA A 431 -16.58 -3.60 -15.15
N ILE A 432 -15.81 -4.02 -14.16
CA ILE A 432 -14.44 -3.56 -13.91
C ILE A 432 -13.48 -4.75 -13.91
N ALA A 433 -12.22 -4.51 -14.31
CA ALA A 433 -11.15 -5.48 -14.21
C ALA A 433 -9.83 -4.82 -13.80
N SER A 434 -8.97 -5.56 -13.11
CA SER A 434 -7.69 -5.09 -12.61
C SER A 434 -6.65 -6.21 -12.60
N SER A 435 -5.40 -5.92 -12.96
CA SER A 435 -4.25 -6.75 -12.65
C SER A 435 -3.54 -6.31 -11.36
N VAL A 436 -3.98 -5.23 -10.74
CA VAL A 436 -3.61 -4.89 -9.35
C VAL A 436 -4.54 -5.70 -8.45
N ALA A 437 -4.08 -6.86 -8.02
CA ALA A 437 -4.87 -7.85 -7.27
C ALA A 437 -3.97 -8.60 -6.29
N HIS A 438 -3.98 -8.15 -5.05
CA HIS A 438 -3.10 -8.62 -3.97
C HIS A 438 -3.25 -10.13 -3.69
N ASP A 439 -2.14 -10.90 -3.55
CA ASP A 439 -0.75 -10.48 -3.81
C ASP A 439 -0.24 -11.08 -5.13
N SER A 440 -0.96 -12.06 -5.69
CA SER A 440 -0.54 -12.81 -6.88
C SER A 440 -0.64 -12.01 -8.18
N HIS A 441 -1.43 -10.93 -8.17
CA HIS A 441 -1.65 -10.03 -9.30
C HIS A 441 -2.15 -10.70 -10.58
N ASN A 442 -2.93 -11.76 -10.45
CA ASN A 442 -3.74 -12.27 -11.55
C ASN A 442 -4.82 -11.24 -11.91
N ILE A 443 -5.43 -11.37 -13.11
CA ILE A 443 -6.48 -10.42 -13.50
C ILE A 443 -7.76 -10.78 -12.74
N VAL A 444 -8.25 -9.87 -11.91
CA VAL A 444 -9.52 -9.99 -11.20
C VAL A 444 -10.56 -9.07 -11.85
N ALA A 445 -11.79 -9.57 -12.00
CA ALA A 445 -12.88 -8.80 -12.61
C ALA A 445 -14.24 -9.10 -11.98
N ILE A 446 -15.10 -8.08 -11.96
CA ILE A 446 -16.50 -8.18 -11.51
C ILE A 446 -17.40 -7.52 -12.55
N GLY A 447 -18.53 -8.14 -12.86
CA GLY A 447 -19.44 -7.56 -13.84
C GLY A 447 -20.85 -8.09 -13.79
N THR A 448 -21.73 -7.42 -14.52
CA THR A 448 -23.15 -7.73 -14.58
C THR A 448 -23.52 -8.71 -15.68
N THR A 449 -22.65 -8.86 -16.70
CA THR A 449 -22.81 -9.83 -17.81
C THR A 449 -21.45 -10.39 -18.23
N ASP A 450 -21.44 -11.59 -18.82
CA ASP A 450 -20.22 -12.22 -19.32
C ASP A 450 -19.58 -11.41 -20.47
N GLU A 451 -20.39 -10.70 -21.29
CA GLU A 451 -19.87 -9.80 -22.34
C GLU A 451 -19.11 -8.61 -21.77
N SER A 452 -19.67 -7.97 -20.74
CA SER A 452 -19.02 -6.84 -20.06
C SER A 452 -17.72 -7.27 -19.36
N LEU A 453 -17.74 -8.42 -18.68
CA LEU A 453 -16.56 -9.04 -18.05
C LEU A 453 -15.48 -9.32 -19.08
N CYS A 454 -15.83 -10.03 -20.18
CA CYS A 454 -14.91 -10.37 -21.26
C CYS A 454 -14.25 -9.10 -21.83
N LYS A 455 -15.04 -8.07 -22.11
CA LYS A 455 -14.55 -6.80 -22.64
C LYS A 455 -13.60 -6.10 -21.66
N ALA A 456 -13.94 -6.02 -20.36
CA ALA A 456 -13.10 -5.38 -19.34
C ALA A 456 -11.76 -6.13 -19.18
N ILE A 457 -11.79 -7.44 -19.11
CA ILE A 457 -10.60 -8.30 -18.99
C ILE A 457 -9.70 -8.12 -20.20
N ASN A 458 -10.23 -8.18 -21.42
CA ASN A 458 -9.44 -8.07 -22.65
C ASN A 458 -8.80 -6.69 -22.82
N LEU A 459 -9.39 -5.61 -22.26
CA LEU A 459 -8.73 -4.32 -22.20
C LEU A 459 -7.46 -4.37 -21.33
N VAL A 460 -7.52 -5.02 -20.17
CA VAL A 460 -6.34 -5.19 -19.29
C VAL A 460 -5.28 -6.07 -19.96
N ILE A 461 -5.70 -7.13 -20.65
CA ILE A 461 -4.79 -8.02 -21.38
C ILE A 461 -4.03 -7.27 -22.49
N LYS A 462 -4.72 -6.42 -23.26
CA LYS A 462 -4.11 -5.64 -24.35
C LYS A 462 -3.03 -4.68 -23.86
N GLU A 463 -3.19 -4.13 -22.67
CA GLU A 463 -2.22 -3.23 -22.04
C GLU A 463 -1.09 -4.00 -21.30
N SER A 464 -1.13 -5.34 -21.29
CA SER A 464 -0.22 -6.19 -20.48
C SER A 464 -0.28 -5.85 -18.99
N GLY A 465 -1.48 -5.51 -18.51
CA GLY A 465 -1.80 -5.12 -17.14
C GLY A 465 -2.41 -3.72 -17.06
N GLY A 466 -3.20 -3.50 -16.04
CA GLY A 466 -3.90 -2.23 -15.84
C GLY A 466 -5.21 -2.37 -15.09
N VAL A 467 -5.95 -1.26 -15.08
CA VAL A 467 -7.32 -1.20 -14.57
C VAL A 467 -8.27 -0.75 -15.68
N SER A 468 -9.44 -1.34 -15.76
CA SER A 468 -10.44 -1.02 -16.78
C SER A 468 -11.84 -0.93 -16.22
N CYS A 469 -12.66 -0.11 -16.85
CA CYS A 469 -14.09 0.02 -16.58
C CYS A 469 -14.86 0.06 -17.90
N VAL A 470 -15.93 -0.71 -17.98
CA VAL A 470 -16.74 -0.87 -19.19
C VAL A 470 -18.21 -0.74 -18.84
N ASP A 471 -18.94 0.06 -19.61
CA ASP A 471 -20.40 0.00 -19.68
C ASP A 471 -20.87 -0.27 -21.13
N GLN A 472 -22.16 -0.09 -21.41
CA GLN A 472 -22.71 -0.35 -22.72
C GLN A 472 -22.15 0.59 -23.81
N GLU A 473 -21.85 1.84 -23.48
CA GLU A 473 -21.48 2.90 -24.43
C GLU A 473 -19.99 3.24 -24.36
N LYS A 474 -19.38 3.17 -23.18
CA LYS A 474 -18.03 3.68 -22.91
C LYS A 474 -17.12 2.59 -22.32
N SER A 475 -15.86 2.69 -22.64
CA SER A 475 -14.80 1.88 -22.04
C SER A 475 -13.62 2.78 -21.71
N LEU A 476 -13.06 2.61 -20.50
CA LEU A 476 -11.83 3.27 -20.09
C LEU A 476 -10.83 2.19 -19.66
N VAL A 477 -9.55 2.44 -19.91
CA VAL A 477 -8.44 1.61 -19.43
C VAL A 477 -7.26 2.51 -19.08
N LEU A 478 -6.60 2.20 -17.98
CA LEU A 478 -5.29 2.74 -17.61
C LEU A 478 -4.30 1.58 -17.68
N GLY A 479 -3.39 1.62 -18.66
CA GLY A 479 -2.33 0.63 -18.82
C GLY A 479 -1.25 0.78 -17.75
N LEU A 480 -0.85 -0.36 -17.18
CA LEU A 480 0.17 -0.46 -16.13
C LEU A 480 1.26 -1.47 -16.56
N PRO A 481 2.09 -1.13 -17.57
CA PRO A 481 2.99 -2.10 -18.20
C PRO A 481 4.16 -2.53 -17.31
N VAL A 482 4.45 -1.82 -16.22
CA VAL A 482 5.48 -2.21 -15.26
C VAL A 482 4.87 -3.22 -14.28
N ALA A 483 5.23 -4.46 -14.46
CA ALA A 483 4.73 -5.62 -13.71
C ALA A 483 3.20 -5.81 -13.76
N GLY A 484 2.49 -5.11 -14.64
CA GLY A 484 1.02 -5.05 -14.62
C GLY A 484 0.46 -4.27 -13.42
N LEU A 485 1.28 -3.49 -12.73
CA LEU A 485 0.97 -2.80 -11.47
C LEU A 485 1.18 -1.30 -11.57
N MET A 486 2.19 -0.86 -12.32
CA MET A 486 2.64 0.53 -12.32
C MET A 486 2.79 1.09 -13.74
N SER A 487 2.68 2.41 -13.84
CA SER A 487 2.98 3.19 -15.03
C SER A 487 4.27 3.99 -14.83
N ALA A 488 5.07 4.11 -15.88
CA ALA A 488 6.23 5.00 -15.97
C ALA A 488 5.87 6.35 -16.66
N ASN A 489 4.59 6.61 -16.88
CA ASN A 489 4.09 7.88 -17.38
C ASN A 489 4.06 8.92 -16.25
N ASP A 490 3.85 10.19 -16.61
CA ASP A 490 3.71 11.29 -15.65
C ASP A 490 2.68 10.96 -14.56
N GLY A 491 3.08 11.03 -13.30
CA GLY A 491 2.27 10.59 -12.15
C GLY A 491 0.97 11.36 -12.00
N TYR A 492 0.94 12.64 -12.32
CA TYR A 492 -0.29 13.44 -12.28
C TYR A 492 -1.27 13.06 -13.40
N ALA A 493 -0.74 12.70 -14.59
CA ALA A 493 -1.57 12.18 -15.66
C ALA A 493 -2.17 10.80 -15.31
N VAL A 494 -1.40 9.94 -14.64
CA VAL A 494 -1.88 8.64 -14.13
C VAL A 494 -2.96 8.85 -13.08
N ALA A 495 -2.76 9.73 -12.09
CA ALA A 495 -3.74 10.04 -11.05
C ALA A 495 -5.05 10.56 -11.66
N LYS A 496 -4.96 11.47 -12.64
CA LYS A 496 -6.13 11.98 -13.36
C LYS A 496 -6.88 10.86 -14.10
N SER A 497 -6.17 10.00 -14.85
CA SER A 497 -6.78 8.89 -15.58
C SER A 497 -7.45 7.90 -14.63
N TYR A 498 -6.81 7.60 -13.49
CA TYR A 498 -7.39 6.76 -12.47
C TYR A 498 -8.66 7.37 -11.88
N THR A 499 -8.66 8.66 -11.54
CA THR A 499 -9.83 9.39 -11.05
C THR A 499 -11.03 9.27 -12.02
N GLU A 500 -10.78 9.38 -13.32
CA GLU A 500 -11.83 9.24 -14.34
C GLU A 500 -12.40 7.80 -14.39
N ILE A 501 -11.53 6.79 -14.27
CA ILE A 501 -11.95 5.37 -14.26
C ILE A 501 -12.69 5.01 -12.97
N ASP A 502 -12.23 5.49 -11.82
CA ASP A 502 -12.90 5.28 -10.53
C ASP A 502 -14.28 5.93 -10.49
N ALA A 503 -14.39 7.17 -10.99
CA ALA A 503 -15.67 7.84 -11.12
C ALA A 503 -16.63 7.07 -12.06
N MET A 504 -16.13 6.52 -13.17
CA MET A 504 -16.92 5.66 -14.05
C MET A 504 -17.38 4.39 -13.34
N ALA A 505 -16.51 3.71 -12.59
CA ALA A 505 -16.86 2.52 -11.82
C ALA A 505 -17.98 2.81 -10.80
N LYS A 506 -17.90 3.94 -10.09
CA LYS A 506 -18.96 4.40 -9.18
C LYS A 506 -20.28 4.66 -9.93
N SER A 507 -20.22 5.20 -11.14
CA SER A 507 -21.40 5.45 -11.98
C SER A 507 -22.11 4.17 -12.46
N LEU A 508 -21.45 3.01 -12.39
CA LEU A 508 -22.10 1.72 -12.66
C LEU A 508 -23.11 1.32 -11.57
N GLY A 509 -23.13 2.02 -10.44
CA GLY A 509 -24.04 1.81 -9.31
C GLY A 509 -23.34 1.52 -7.97
N SER A 510 -22.02 1.57 -7.91
CA SER A 510 -21.27 1.28 -6.68
C SER A 510 -21.33 2.42 -5.67
N ASN A 511 -21.53 2.05 -4.41
CA ASN A 511 -21.40 2.94 -3.25
C ASN A 511 -20.06 2.77 -2.51
N LEU A 512 -19.19 1.87 -2.98
CA LEU A 512 -17.87 1.67 -2.38
C LEU A 512 -17.00 2.93 -2.52
N GLN A 513 -16.24 3.24 -1.49
CA GLN A 513 -15.32 4.39 -1.52
C GLN A 513 -14.21 4.20 -2.55
N ALA A 514 -13.67 2.98 -2.67
CA ALA A 514 -12.61 2.61 -3.60
C ALA A 514 -12.90 1.24 -4.26
N PRO A 515 -13.74 1.18 -5.30
CA PRO A 515 -14.17 -0.09 -5.93
C PRO A 515 -13.00 -0.97 -6.41
N PHE A 516 -11.98 -0.37 -7.03
CA PHE A 516 -10.80 -1.11 -7.51
C PHE A 516 -9.92 -1.65 -6.36
N MET A 517 -9.72 -0.87 -5.29
CA MET A 517 -8.98 -1.35 -4.13
C MET A 517 -9.75 -2.46 -3.42
N THR A 518 -11.06 -2.32 -3.26
CA THR A 518 -11.90 -3.38 -2.72
C THR A 518 -11.81 -4.64 -3.58
N LEU A 519 -11.87 -4.49 -4.93
CA LEU A 519 -11.73 -5.62 -5.86
C LEU A 519 -10.38 -6.36 -5.69
N SER A 520 -9.28 -5.61 -5.54
CA SER A 520 -7.94 -6.20 -5.42
C SER A 520 -7.81 -7.11 -4.20
N PHE A 521 -8.46 -6.77 -3.09
CA PHE A 521 -8.45 -7.58 -1.86
C PHE A 521 -9.36 -8.81 -1.91
N MET A 522 -10.24 -8.93 -2.91
CA MET A 522 -11.09 -10.11 -3.05
C MET A 522 -10.31 -11.35 -3.51
N ALA A 523 -9.08 -11.17 -3.99
CA ALA A 523 -8.15 -12.23 -4.32
C ALA A 523 -7.07 -12.48 -3.24
N LEU A 524 -7.05 -11.72 -2.14
CA LEU A 524 -6.06 -11.79 -1.07
C LEU A 524 -6.37 -12.93 -0.09
N LEU A 525 -5.79 -14.11 -0.32
CA LEU A 525 -6.13 -15.35 0.40
C LEU A 525 -5.66 -15.39 1.85
N VAL A 526 -4.65 -14.62 2.22
CA VAL A 526 -4.13 -14.55 3.60
C VAL A 526 -5.09 -13.86 4.56
N ILE A 527 -6.07 -13.12 4.05
CA ILE A 527 -7.10 -12.44 4.83
C ILE A 527 -8.42 -13.24 4.75
N PRO A 528 -9.06 -13.60 5.91
CA PRO A 528 -10.33 -14.33 5.93
C PRO A 528 -11.50 -13.50 5.37
N HIS A 529 -12.68 -14.06 5.06
CA HIS A 529 -13.02 -15.48 5.22
C HIS A 529 -13.04 -16.21 3.86
N LEU A 530 -13.81 -15.70 2.85
CA LEU A 530 -13.98 -16.31 1.54
C LEU A 530 -13.35 -15.43 0.46
N LYS A 531 -12.46 -15.99 -0.35
CA LYS A 531 -11.70 -15.28 -1.41
C LYS A 531 -11.67 -16.12 -2.69
N LEU A 532 -11.32 -15.49 -3.83
CA LEU A 532 -11.16 -16.18 -5.10
C LEU A 532 -9.70 -16.07 -5.59
N SER A 533 -9.01 -17.20 -5.74
CA SER A 533 -7.74 -17.25 -6.48
C SER A 533 -7.95 -17.73 -7.91
N ASP A 534 -6.88 -17.74 -8.70
CA ASP A 534 -6.88 -18.37 -10.05
C ASP A 534 -7.11 -19.89 -10.01
N LYS A 535 -6.94 -20.53 -8.84
CA LYS A 535 -7.15 -21.98 -8.64
C LYS A 535 -8.57 -22.32 -8.13
N GLY A 536 -9.34 -21.33 -7.69
CA GLY A 536 -10.72 -21.56 -7.23
C GLY A 536 -11.12 -20.71 -6.03
N LEU A 537 -12.34 -20.99 -5.54
CA LEU A 537 -12.94 -20.33 -4.39
C LEU A 537 -12.32 -20.90 -3.11
N PHE A 538 -11.64 -20.06 -2.34
CA PHE A 538 -10.85 -20.43 -1.17
C PHE A 538 -11.55 -20.01 0.12
N ASP A 539 -11.71 -20.97 1.03
CA ASP A 539 -12.23 -20.77 2.39
C ASP A 539 -11.05 -20.59 3.35
N GLY A 540 -10.81 -19.35 3.76
CA GLY A 540 -9.72 -19.02 4.69
C GLY A 540 -9.90 -19.59 6.10
N ASP A 541 -11.14 -19.89 6.52
CA ASP A 541 -11.40 -20.49 7.83
C ASP A 541 -11.05 -21.98 7.87
N GLN A 542 -11.22 -22.67 6.74
CA GLN A 542 -10.87 -24.10 6.59
C GLN A 542 -9.50 -24.31 5.96
N PHE A 543 -8.91 -23.24 5.45
CA PHE A 543 -7.62 -23.24 4.72
C PHE A 543 -7.61 -24.22 3.53
N SER A 544 -8.71 -24.25 2.77
CA SER A 544 -8.94 -25.17 1.65
C SER A 544 -9.86 -24.56 0.58
N PHE A 545 -9.84 -25.14 -0.63
CA PHE A 545 -10.86 -24.83 -1.64
C PHE A 545 -12.21 -25.45 -1.30
N LEU A 546 -13.29 -24.74 -1.71
CA LEU A 546 -14.68 -25.24 -1.62
C LEU A 546 -15.01 -26.20 -2.74
#